data_a81aa8d845491f009c20c4973d87a564
#
_entry.id   a81aa8d845491f009c20c4973d87a564
#
_cell.length_a   1.000
_cell.length_b   1.000
_cell.length_c   1.000
_cell.angle_alpha   90.00
_cell.angle_beta   90.00
_cell.angle_gamma   90.00
#
_symmetry.space_group_name_H-M   'P 1'
#
loop_
_entity.id
_entity.type
_entity.pdbx_description
1 polymer ?
#
loop_
_entity_poly.entity_id
_entity_poly.type
_entity_poly.pdbx_seq_one_letter_code
_entity_poly.pdbx_strand_id
1 'polypeptide(L)'
;MSELIEHLVDTDSALDEVFRVLKPGGSLLLSTPNLAAWYNRGLVALGVQPVFSEVSLRGVYGRPGRQVAGHLHLFTRRALVQLLAARGFGSVKVTGARYHDVPGPLRPVDRAFCAWPAAASILLVRARKR
;
A
#
# COMPACT_ATOMS: atom_id res chain seq x y z
N MET A 1 3.53 -9.86 6.60
CA MET A 1 3.82 -8.42 6.75
C MET A 1 2.53 -7.68 6.41
N SER A 2 1.81 -7.18 7.40
CA SER A 2 0.50 -6.53 7.19
C SER A 2 0.59 -5.12 7.75
N GLU A 3 0.29 -4.10 6.92
CA GLU A 3 0.34 -2.68 7.31
C GLU A 3 1.64 -2.34 8.07
N LEU A 4 2.77 -2.75 7.53
CA LEU A 4 4.07 -2.59 8.17
C LEU A 4 5.11 -1.92 7.27
N ILE A 5 5.17 -2.30 5.99
CA ILE A 5 6.23 -1.85 5.07
C ILE A 5 6.24 -0.32 4.91
N GLU A 6 5.06 0.31 4.98
CA GLU A 6 4.89 1.76 4.90
C GLU A 6 5.50 2.53 6.07
N HIS A 7 5.75 1.86 7.19
CA HIS A 7 6.34 2.46 8.40
C HIS A 7 7.85 2.24 8.51
N LEU A 8 8.43 1.41 7.66
CA LEU A 8 9.86 1.09 7.74
C LEU A 8 10.70 2.22 7.14
N VAL A 9 11.81 2.54 7.79
CA VAL A 9 12.79 3.52 7.28
C VAL A 9 13.52 2.96 6.08
N ASP A 10 13.95 1.69 6.15
CA ASP A 10 14.67 0.99 5.10
C ASP A 10 13.86 -0.23 4.64
N THR A 11 13.08 -0.03 3.60
CA THR A 11 12.24 -1.07 3.00
C THR A 11 13.06 -2.10 2.23
N ASP A 12 14.21 -1.70 1.68
CA ASP A 12 15.08 -2.58 0.92
C ASP A 12 15.70 -3.63 1.83
N SER A 13 16.38 -3.21 2.91
CA SER A 13 16.98 -4.10 3.89
C SER A 13 15.95 -5.03 4.53
N ALA A 14 14.75 -4.55 4.82
CA ALA A 14 13.68 -5.37 5.38
C ALA A 14 13.23 -6.46 4.40
N LEU A 15 13.08 -6.14 3.13
CA LEU A 15 12.69 -7.11 2.10
C LEU A 15 13.81 -8.10 1.79
N ASP A 16 15.08 -7.66 1.81
CA ASP A 16 16.24 -8.54 1.66
C ASP A 16 16.30 -9.56 2.80
N GLU A 17 16.04 -9.14 4.04
CA GLU A 17 15.99 -10.04 5.20
C GLU A 17 14.81 -11.02 5.12
N VAL A 18 13.63 -10.55 4.74
CA VAL A 18 12.49 -11.44 4.48
C VAL A 18 12.82 -12.45 3.39
N PHE A 19 13.46 -12.00 2.31
CA PHE A 19 13.90 -12.91 1.25
C PHE A 19 14.91 -13.93 1.76
N ARG A 20 15.88 -13.51 2.59
CA ARG A 20 16.89 -14.40 3.17
C ARG A 20 16.29 -15.51 4.01
N VAL A 21 15.35 -15.19 4.91
CA VAL A 21 14.75 -16.16 5.86
C VAL A 21 13.71 -17.07 5.22
N LEU A 22 13.09 -16.69 4.12
CA LEU A 22 12.17 -17.55 3.42
C LEU A 22 12.88 -18.76 2.81
N LYS A 23 12.28 -19.93 2.93
CA LYS A 23 12.71 -21.12 2.21
C LYS A 23 12.55 -20.93 0.68
N PRO A 24 13.34 -21.60 -0.16
CA PRO A 24 13.11 -21.65 -1.60
C PRO A 24 11.64 -22.01 -1.89
N GLY A 25 10.99 -21.28 -2.77
CA GLY A 25 9.56 -21.44 -3.07
C GLY A 25 8.60 -20.89 -2.01
N GLY A 26 9.09 -20.40 -0.87
CA GLY A 26 8.29 -19.73 0.15
C GLY A 26 7.62 -18.45 -0.37
N SER A 27 6.60 -17.98 0.31
CA SER A 27 5.84 -16.80 -0.11
C SER A 27 5.80 -15.73 0.98
N LEU A 28 6.04 -14.49 0.59
CA LEU A 28 5.71 -13.31 1.36
C LEU A 28 4.23 -12.95 1.10
N LEU A 29 3.47 -12.77 2.16
CA LEU A 29 2.16 -12.11 2.13
C LEU A 29 2.31 -10.72 2.75
N LEU A 30 1.85 -9.70 2.02
CA LEU A 30 2.02 -8.31 2.41
C LEU A 30 0.73 -7.54 2.14
N SER A 31 0.35 -6.64 3.06
CA SER A 31 -0.65 -5.62 2.80
C SER A 31 -0.09 -4.23 3.08
N THR A 32 -0.54 -3.24 2.32
CA THR A 32 -0.18 -1.83 2.50
C THR A 32 -1.21 -0.92 1.83
N PRO A 33 -1.42 0.31 2.33
CA PRO A 33 -2.27 1.28 1.67
C PRO A 33 -1.80 1.60 0.25
N ASN A 34 -2.76 1.84 -0.64
CA ASN A 34 -2.48 2.20 -2.03
C ASN A 34 -2.48 3.73 -2.20
N LEU A 35 -1.34 4.30 -2.52
CA LEU A 35 -1.25 5.73 -2.86
C LEU A 35 -2.23 6.11 -3.99
N ALA A 36 -2.40 5.23 -4.98
CA ALA A 36 -3.26 5.44 -6.14
C ALA A 36 -4.69 4.91 -5.95
N ALA A 37 -5.17 4.79 -4.68
CA ALA A 37 -6.56 4.47 -4.39
C ALA A 37 -7.52 5.43 -5.12
N TRP A 38 -8.70 4.96 -5.48
CA TRP A 38 -9.68 5.71 -6.27
C TRP A 38 -9.94 7.12 -5.71
N TYR A 39 -10.10 7.26 -4.39
CA TYR A 39 -10.30 8.56 -3.73
C TYR A 39 -9.06 9.44 -3.78
N ASN A 40 -7.85 8.87 -3.65
CA ASN A 40 -6.61 9.62 -3.72
C ASN A 40 -6.38 10.23 -5.10
N ARG A 41 -6.79 9.53 -6.17
CA ARG A 41 -6.75 10.07 -7.54
C ARG A 41 -7.61 11.32 -7.67
N GLY A 42 -8.82 11.30 -7.10
CA GLY A 42 -9.70 12.47 -7.07
C GLY A 42 -9.10 13.62 -6.25
N LEU A 43 -8.56 13.31 -5.06
CA LEU A 43 -7.94 14.31 -4.19
C LEU A 43 -6.76 15.02 -4.87
N VAL A 44 -5.85 14.25 -5.48
CA VAL A 44 -4.69 14.83 -6.19
C VAL A 44 -5.14 15.68 -7.38
N ALA A 45 -6.15 15.26 -8.14
CA ALA A 45 -6.70 16.04 -9.24
C ALA A 45 -7.26 17.41 -8.79
N LEU A 46 -7.68 17.51 -7.53
CA LEU A 46 -8.16 18.74 -6.89
C LEU A 46 -7.06 19.49 -6.12
N GLY A 47 -5.79 19.07 -6.21
CA GLY A 47 -4.69 19.67 -5.48
C GLY A 47 -4.67 19.36 -3.97
N VAL A 48 -5.41 18.34 -3.54
CA VAL A 48 -5.50 17.90 -2.14
C VAL A 48 -4.53 16.76 -1.90
N GLN A 49 -3.82 16.81 -0.76
CA GLN A 49 -2.88 15.75 -0.36
C GLN A 49 -3.60 14.40 -0.24
N PRO A 50 -3.06 13.31 -0.79
CA PRO A 50 -3.65 11.97 -0.68
C PRO A 50 -3.83 11.52 0.77
N VAL A 51 -4.89 10.77 1.03
CA VAL A 51 -5.09 10.08 2.31
C VAL A 51 -3.94 9.10 2.53
N PHE A 52 -3.48 8.96 3.77
CA PHE A 52 -2.29 8.22 4.22
C PHE A 52 -0.94 8.85 3.85
N SER A 53 -0.90 9.86 2.98
CA SER A 53 0.32 10.61 2.70
C SER A 53 0.51 11.69 3.76
N GLU A 54 1.66 11.72 4.39
CA GLU A 54 1.96 12.60 5.50
C GLU A 54 3.15 13.49 5.19
N VAL A 55 2.94 14.81 5.27
CA VAL A 55 4.00 15.81 5.15
C VAL A 55 4.68 16.09 6.48
N SER A 56 4.09 15.60 7.57
CA SER A 56 4.60 15.75 8.94
C SER A 56 4.10 14.61 9.81
N LEU A 57 4.95 14.12 10.71
CA LEU A 57 4.57 13.16 11.74
C LEU A 57 3.96 13.83 13.00
N ARG A 58 3.87 15.17 13.01
CA ARG A 58 3.32 15.95 14.12
C ARG A 58 1.91 16.47 13.88
N GLY A 59 1.41 16.40 12.64
CA GLY A 59 0.09 16.90 12.31
C GLY A 59 -0.34 16.56 10.90
N VAL A 60 -1.63 16.71 10.63
CA VAL A 60 -2.26 16.46 9.34
C VAL A 60 -2.43 17.79 8.61
N TYR A 61 -1.93 17.87 7.39
CA TYR A 61 -1.98 19.07 6.55
C TYR A 61 -2.41 18.72 5.13
N GLY A 62 -3.30 19.55 4.58
CA GLY A 62 -3.68 19.50 3.16
C GLY A 62 -4.49 18.25 2.73
N ARG A 63 -4.96 17.42 3.66
CA ARG A 63 -5.73 16.21 3.39
C ARG A 63 -6.87 16.02 4.39
N PRO A 64 -7.91 15.23 4.06
CA PRO A 64 -8.92 14.79 5.01
C PRO A 64 -8.32 13.92 6.14
N GLY A 65 -9.02 13.88 7.28
CA GLY A 65 -8.62 13.11 8.45
C GLY A 65 -7.95 13.95 9.52
N ARG A 66 -7.83 13.40 10.72
CA ARG A 66 -7.28 14.11 11.90
C ARG A 66 -6.10 13.39 12.54
N GLN A 67 -5.83 12.15 12.15
CA GLN A 67 -4.78 11.34 12.75
C GLN A 67 -3.60 11.17 11.81
N VAL A 68 -2.42 11.25 12.38
CA VAL A 68 -1.16 10.87 11.73
C VAL A 68 -1.01 9.36 11.87
N ALA A 69 -0.84 8.67 10.76
CA ALA A 69 -0.66 7.21 10.75
C ALA A 69 0.81 6.78 10.90
N GLY A 70 1.74 7.69 10.68
CA GLY A 70 3.19 7.42 10.77
C GLY A 70 3.76 6.73 9.52
N HIS A 71 3.13 6.90 8.37
CA HIS A 71 3.62 6.36 7.12
C HIS A 71 4.84 7.14 6.62
N LEU A 72 5.93 6.44 6.40
CA LEU A 72 7.15 6.98 5.80
C LEU A 72 7.17 6.80 4.28
N HIS A 73 6.52 5.74 3.80
CA HIS A 73 6.43 5.40 2.38
C HIS A 73 4.99 5.12 1.99
N LEU A 74 4.64 5.44 0.74
CA LEU A 74 3.40 5.01 0.14
C LEU A 74 3.68 4.39 -1.23
N PHE A 75 2.97 3.31 -1.51
CA PHE A 75 3.20 2.53 -2.70
C PHE A 75 1.99 2.61 -3.64
N THR A 76 2.26 2.78 -4.94
CA THR A 76 1.33 2.36 -5.97
C THR A 76 1.53 0.87 -6.25
N ARG A 77 0.53 0.21 -6.83
CA ARG A 77 0.68 -1.19 -7.27
C ARG A 77 1.94 -1.40 -8.12
N ARG A 78 2.21 -0.49 -9.07
CA ARG A 78 3.36 -0.60 -9.99
C ARG A 78 4.69 -0.50 -9.23
N ALA A 79 4.83 0.50 -8.35
CA ALA A 79 6.05 0.69 -7.57
C ALA A 79 6.34 -0.51 -6.67
N LEU A 80 5.32 -1.03 -5.96
CA LEU A 80 5.46 -2.17 -5.07
C LEU A 80 5.87 -3.45 -5.82
N VAL A 81 5.26 -3.72 -6.98
CA VAL A 81 5.63 -4.87 -7.82
C VAL A 81 7.07 -4.76 -8.30
N GLN A 82 7.51 -3.57 -8.74
CA GLN A 82 8.88 -3.34 -9.18
C GLN A 82 9.90 -3.49 -8.04
N LEU A 83 9.59 -2.96 -6.86
CA LEU A 83 10.42 -3.10 -5.67
C LEU A 83 10.60 -4.59 -5.29
N LEU A 84 9.51 -5.34 -5.20
CA LEU A 84 9.58 -6.78 -4.88
C LEU A 84 10.37 -7.58 -5.93
N ALA A 85 10.18 -7.25 -7.21
CA ALA A 85 10.94 -7.89 -8.29
C ALA A 85 12.45 -7.59 -8.19
N ALA A 86 12.81 -6.35 -7.88
CA ALA A 86 14.20 -5.92 -7.67
C ALA A 86 14.86 -6.61 -6.46
N ARG A 87 14.08 -6.99 -5.44
CA ARG A 87 14.55 -7.78 -4.28
C ARG A 87 14.49 -9.29 -4.50
N GLY A 88 14.33 -9.77 -5.73
CA GLY A 88 14.44 -11.18 -6.11
C GLY A 88 13.12 -11.97 -6.04
N PHE A 89 12.03 -11.38 -5.58
CA PHE A 89 10.73 -12.05 -5.56
C PHE A 89 10.19 -12.24 -6.99
N GLY A 90 9.72 -13.44 -7.28
CA GLY A 90 8.99 -13.75 -8.50
C GLY A 90 7.51 -13.99 -8.25
N SER A 91 6.74 -14.16 -9.33
CA SER A 91 5.30 -14.47 -9.25
C SER A 91 4.55 -13.53 -8.29
N VAL A 92 4.72 -12.22 -8.46
CA VAL A 92 4.04 -11.21 -7.65
C VAL A 92 2.59 -11.10 -8.10
N LYS A 93 1.66 -11.52 -7.24
CA LYS A 93 0.22 -11.37 -7.43
C LYS A 93 -0.31 -10.28 -6.51
N VAL A 94 -1.10 -9.36 -7.05
CA VAL A 94 -1.70 -8.26 -6.30
C VAL A 94 -3.20 -8.32 -6.44
N THR A 95 -3.90 -8.28 -5.33
CA THR A 95 -5.36 -8.15 -5.23
C THR A 95 -5.72 -6.88 -4.47
N GLY A 96 -6.90 -6.33 -4.75
CA GLY A 96 -7.42 -5.17 -4.04
C GLY A 96 -8.20 -5.60 -2.80
N ALA A 97 -8.12 -4.78 -1.75
CA ALA A 97 -8.97 -4.90 -0.57
C ALA A 97 -9.56 -3.54 -0.18
N ARG A 98 -10.65 -3.61 0.60
CA ARG A 98 -11.33 -2.42 1.13
C ARG A 98 -10.55 -1.83 2.30
N TYR A 99 -10.73 -0.54 2.48
CA TYR A 99 -10.34 0.11 3.71
C TYR A 99 -11.53 0.17 4.67
N HIS A 100 -11.32 -0.24 5.93
CA HIS A 100 -12.41 -0.39 6.92
C HIS A 100 -13.07 0.94 7.32
N ASP A 101 -12.32 2.05 7.29
CA ASP A 101 -12.80 3.38 7.71
C ASP A 101 -13.37 4.22 6.56
N VAL A 102 -13.62 3.62 5.40
CA VAL A 102 -14.34 4.32 4.32
C VAL A 102 -15.73 4.70 4.80
N PRO A 103 -16.13 5.98 4.66
CA PRO A 103 -17.46 6.44 5.04
C PRO A 103 -18.57 5.57 4.46
N GLY A 104 -19.61 5.30 5.25
CA GLY A 104 -20.70 4.38 4.91
C GLY A 104 -21.26 4.53 3.49
N PRO A 105 -21.62 5.75 3.03
CA PRO A 105 -22.13 5.96 1.67
C PRO A 105 -21.16 5.60 0.55
N LEU A 106 -19.85 5.63 0.82
CA LEU A 106 -18.79 5.34 -0.17
C LEU A 106 -18.33 3.87 -0.16
N ARG A 107 -18.79 3.06 0.79
CA ARG A 107 -18.44 1.63 0.89
C ARG A 107 -18.79 0.81 -0.36
N PRO A 108 -19.94 1.00 -1.02
CA PRO A 108 -20.23 0.29 -2.27
C PRO A 108 -19.25 0.63 -3.39
N VAL A 109 -18.84 1.90 -3.47
CA VAL A 109 -17.84 2.38 -4.44
C VAL A 109 -16.49 1.73 -4.15
N ASP A 110 -16.04 1.78 -2.90
CA ASP A 110 -14.77 1.15 -2.48
C ASP A 110 -14.76 -0.35 -2.76
N ARG A 111 -15.89 -1.03 -2.51
CA ARG A 111 -16.04 -2.44 -2.84
C ARG A 111 -15.91 -2.72 -4.33
N ALA A 112 -16.49 -1.88 -5.19
CA ALA A 112 -16.37 -2.03 -6.63
C ALA A 112 -14.92 -1.88 -7.10
N PHE A 113 -14.18 -0.92 -6.53
CA PHE A 113 -12.77 -0.70 -6.87
C PHE A 113 -11.83 -1.81 -6.39
N CYS A 114 -12.24 -2.70 -5.47
CA CYS A 114 -11.43 -3.88 -5.12
C CYS A 114 -11.18 -4.81 -6.31
N ALA A 115 -12.08 -4.85 -7.29
CA ALA A 115 -11.91 -5.62 -8.51
C ALA A 115 -10.79 -5.07 -9.42
N TRP A 116 -10.37 -3.82 -9.19
CA TRP A 116 -9.28 -3.18 -9.91
C TRP A 116 -8.13 -2.80 -8.96
N PRO A 117 -7.16 -3.71 -8.73
CA PRO A 117 -6.12 -3.53 -7.70
C PRO A 117 -5.32 -2.23 -7.83
N ALA A 118 -5.16 -1.71 -9.05
CA ALA A 118 -4.46 -0.43 -9.26
C ALA A 118 -5.18 0.78 -8.65
N ALA A 119 -6.48 0.68 -8.36
CA ALA A 119 -7.30 1.73 -7.77
C ALA A 119 -7.96 1.33 -6.44
N ALA A 120 -7.76 0.11 -5.97
CA ALA A 120 -8.26 -0.37 -4.68
C ALA A 120 -7.61 0.40 -3.52
N SER A 121 -8.29 0.48 -2.39
CA SER A 121 -7.81 1.20 -1.19
C SER A 121 -6.57 0.56 -0.58
N ILE A 122 -6.55 -0.76 -0.49
CA ILE A 122 -5.44 -1.56 0.06
C ILE A 122 -4.92 -2.52 -1.01
N LEU A 123 -3.61 -2.67 -1.07
CA LEU A 123 -2.93 -3.67 -1.89
C LEU A 123 -2.65 -4.91 -1.03
N LEU A 124 -3.20 -6.06 -1.42
CA LEU A 124 -2.83 -7.36 -0.87
C LEU A 124 -1.90 -8.04 -1.87
N VAL A 125 -0.72 -8.39 -1.42
CA VAL A 125 0.33 -8.92 -2.27
C VAL A 125 0.76 -10.30 -1.80
N ARG A 126 0.88 -11.22 -2.74
CA ARG A 126 1.61 -12.47 -2.58
C ARG A 126 2.80 -12.48 -3.52
N ALA A 127 4.01 -12.56 -2.97
CA ALA A 127 5.25 -12.64 -3.73
C ALA A 127 6.00 -13.93 -3.35
N ARG A 128 6.49 -14.68 -4.34
CA ARG A 128 7.16 -15.96 -4.11
C ARG A 128 8.67 -15.79 -4.22
N LYS A 129 9.43 -16.36 -3.28
CA LYS A 129 10.88 -16.52 -3.43
C LYS A 129 11.16 -17.50 -4.57
N ARG A 130 11.95 -17.05 -5.53
CA ARG A 130 12.47 -17.91 -6.61
C ARG A 130 13.51 -18.86 -6.08
#